data_431ddc0ed09a45213935ad3a4b1d152c
#
_entry.id   431ddc0ed09a45213935ad3a4b1d152c
#
_cell.length_a   1.000
_cell.length_b   1.000
_cell.length_c   1.000
_cell.angle_alpha   90.00
_cell.angle_beta   90.00
_cell.angle_gamma   90.00
#
_symmetry.space_group_name_H-M   'P 1'
#
loop_
_entity.id
_entity.type
_entity.pdbx_description
1 polymer ?
#
loop_
_entity_poly.entity_id
_entity_poly.type
_entity_poly.pdbx_seq_one_letter_code
_entity_poly.pdbx_strand_id
1 'polypeptide(L)' 'MRTAPKYPVYIISKTRHESMFTSRSLARMRINHYIAIEPQDYDNYDKALDEFNIRPYVTLLVLPFSNHGD' A
#
# COMPACT_ATOMS: atom_id res chain seq x y z
N MET A 1 -4.36 10.69 23.12
CA MET A 1 -4.50 10.32 22.37
C MET A 1 -3.74 10.38 21.42
N ARG A 2 -3.73 9.80 20.70
CA ARG A 2 -2.97 9.82 19.80
C ARG A 2 -3.46 10.39 18.66
N THR A 3 -3.02 11.23 18.10
CA THR A 3 -3.52 11.87 16.94
C THR A 3 -2.97 11.20 15.73
N ALA A 4 -3.51 11.50 14.59
CA ALA A 4 -3.02 10.98 13.34
C ALA A 4 -1.60 11.45 13.11
N PRO A 5 -0.78 10.64 12.47
CA PRO A 5 0.59 11.07 12.18
C PRO A 5 0.59 12.27 11.25
N LYS A 6 1.54 13.13 11.46
CA LYS A 6 1.66 14.30 10.61
C LYS A 6 2.19 13.94 9.24
N TYR A 7 3.00 12.91 9.18
CA TYR A 7 3.62 12.52 7.93
C TYR A 7 2.86 11.38 7.29
N PRO A 8 2.78 11.37 5.99
CA PRO A 8 2.13 10.24 5.34
C PRO A 8 2.90 8.96 5.59
N VAL A 9 2.18 7.87 5.68
CA VAL A 9 2.80 6.57 5.86
C VAL A 9 2.99 5.95 4.50
N TYR A 10 4.22 5.55 4.19
CA TYR A 10 4.54 4.92 2.92
C TYR A 10 5.01 3.50 3.14
N ILE A 11 4.55 2.60 2.30
CA ILE A 11 4.97 1.21 2.33
C ILE A 11 5.68 0.93 1.03
N ILE A 12 6.89 0.37 1.13
CA ILE A 12 7.63 -0.02 -0.06
C ILE A 12 7.26 -1.46 -0.38
N SER A 13 6.83 -1.68 -1.60
CA SER A 13 6.37 -3.00 -1.99
C SER A 13 7.55 -3.88 -2.38
N LYS A 14 8.18 -4.49 -1.40
CA LYS A 14 9.22 -5.45 -1.68
C LYS A 14 8.65 -6.83 -1.78
N THR A 15 7.81 -7.19 -0.84
CA THR A 15 7.16 -8.48 -0.84
C THR A 15 5.69 -8.21 -0.71
N ARG A 16 4.92 -8.71 -1.66
CA ARG A 16 3.49 -8.43 -1.65
C ARG A 16 2.84 -8.90 -0.36
N HIS A 17 3.27 -10.05 0.14
CA HIS A 17 2.71 -10.56 1.39
C HIS A 17 2.88 -9.59 2.54
N GLU A 18 4.10 -9.14 2.74
CA GLU A 18 4.37 -8.25 3.86
C GLU A 18 3.71 -6.89 3.67
N SER A 19 3.75 -6.39 2.44
CA SER A 19 3.14 -5.11 2.16
C SER A 19 1.65 -5.14 2.43
N MET A 20 0.98 -6.18 1.99
CA MET A 20 -0.45 -6.27 2.20
C MET A 20 -0.79 -6.50 3.67
N PHE A 21 0.03 -7.26 4.37
CA PHE A 21 -0.21 -7.47 5.79
C PHE A 21 -0.13 -6.16 6.55
N THR A 22 0.91 -5.38 6.27
CA THR A 22 1.06 -4.09 6.92
C THR A 22 -0.07 -3.15 6.55
N SER A 23 -0.44 -3.15 5.27
CA SER A 23 -1.50 -2.26 4.80
C SER A 23 -2.82 -2.60 5.48
N ARG A 24 -3.12 -3.88 5.62
CA ARG A 24 -4.36 -4.28 6.28
C ARG A 24 -4.37 -3.84 7.74
N SER A 25 -3.21 -3.93 8.40
CA SER A 25 -3.12 -3.49 9.79
C SER A 25 -3.37 -1.99 9.89
N LEU A 26 -2.77 -1.22 9.00
CA LEU A 26 -2.98 0.22 9.01
C LEU A 26 -4.42 0.59 8.71
N ALA A 27 -5.03 -0.11 7.78
CA ALA A 27 -6.42 0.16 7.44
C ALA A 27 -7.34 -0.18 8.61
N ARG A 28 -7.00 -1.23 9.33
CA ARG A 28 -7.79 -1.58 10.50
C ARG A 28 -7.76 -0.46 11.53
N MET A 29 -6.64 0.23 11.62
CA MET A 29 -6.51 1.36 12.51
C MET A 29 -7.00 2.65 11.88
N ARG A 30 -7.54 2.57 10.67
CA ARG A 30 -8.07 3.72 9.94
C ARG A 30 -7.00 4.75 9.67
N ILE A 31 -5.81 4.28 9.33
CA ILE A 31 -4.70 5.16 9.00
C ILE A 31 -4.53 5.15 7.50
N ASN A 32 -4.66 6.32 6.88
CA ASN A 32 -4.42 6.45 5.45
C ASN A 32 -2.95 6.25 5.17
N HIS A 33 -2.65 5.55 4.10
CA HIS A 33 -1.27 5.27 3.76
C HIS A 33 -1.12 5.04 2.28
N TYR A 34 0.12 5.01 1.82
CA TYR A 34 0.45 4.83 0.42
C TYR A 34 1.30 3.59 0.26
N ILE A 35 1.10 2.89 -0.85
CA ILE A 35 1.94 1.74 -1.18
C ILE A 35 2.60 2.03 -2.52
N ALA A 36 3.93 2.08 -2.51
CA ALA A 36 4.68 2.30 -3.74
C ALA A 36 4.89 0.96 -4.42
N ILE A 37 4.40 0.81 -5.62
CA ILE A 37 4.44 -0.46 -6.34
C ILE A 37 5.01 -0.26 -7.73
N GLU A 38 5.44 -1.36 -8.32
CA GLU A 38 5.89 -1.35 -9.70
C GLU A 38 4.68 -1.48 -10.62
N PRO A 39 4.80 -1.00 -11.84
CA PRO A 39 3.63 -1.01 -12.75
C PRO A 39 3.01 -2.40 -12.94
N GLN A 40 3.84 -3.43 -12.99
CA GLN A 40 3.31 -4.76 -13.24
C GLN A 40 2.54 -5.32 -12.06
N ASP A 41 2.70 -4.75 -10.89
CA ASP A 41 1.99 -5.22 -9.71
C ASP A 41 0.68 -4.49 -9.46
N TYR A 42 0.39 -3.50 -10.26
CA TYR A 42 -0.76 -2.65 -10.00
C TYR A 42 -2.07 -3.45 -9.91
N ASP A 43 -2.30 -4.33 -10.89
CA ASP A 43 -3.56 -5.07 -10.90
C ASP A 43 -3.70 -5.96 -9.67
N ASN A 44 -2.61 -6.57 -9.26
CA ASN A 44 -2.64 -7.45 -8.10
C ASN A 44 -3.02 -6.68 -6.84
N TYR A 45 -2.42 -5.51 -6.67
CA TYR A 45 -2.72 -4.71 -5.50
C TYR A 45 -4.12 -4.12 -5.58
N ASP A 46 -4.54 -3.73 -6.78
CA ASP A 46 -5.86 -3.17 -6.94
C ASP A 46 -6.93 -4.18 -6.53
N LYS A 47 -6.76 -5.43 -6.95
CA LYS A 47 -7.70 -6.47 -6.58
C LYS A 47 -7.68 -6.72 -5.08
N ALA A 48 -6.50 -6.70 -4.48
CA ALA A 48 -6.38 -6.94 -3.05
C ALA A 48 -7.08 -5.86 -2.25
N LEU A 49 -7.01 -4.62 -2.70
CA LEU A 49 -7.69 -3.54 -2.00
C LEU A 49 -9.20 -3.78 -1.96
N ASP A 50 -9.75 -4.27 -3.05
CA ASP A 50 -11.17 -4.58 -3.07
C ASP A 50 -11.48 -5.78 -2.20
N GLU A 51 -10.64 -6.79 -2.29
CA GLU A 51 -10.88 -8.03 -1.57
C GLU A 51 -10.88 -7.81 -0.07
N PHE A 52 -9.98 -6.97 0.41
CA PHE A 52 -9.88 -6.72 1.84
C PHE A 52 -10.65 -5.49 2.29
N ASN A 53 -11.30 -4.81 1.35
CA ASN A 53 -12.09 -3.62 1.68
C ASN A 53 -11.26 -2.55 2.38
N ILE A 54 -10.05 -2.36 1.90
CA ILE A 54 -9.17 -1.35 2.50
C ILE A 54 -8.89 -0.20 1.53
N ARG A 55 -9.58 -0.20 0.40
CA ARG A 55 -9.35 0.83 -0.61
C ARG A 55 -9.46 2.26 -0.08
N PRO A 56 -10.41 2.57 0.81
CA PRO A 56 -10.52 3.96 1.29
C PRO A 56 -9.30 4.45 2.04
N TYR A 57 -8.48 3.54 2.52
CA TYR A 57 -7.31 3.93 3.31
C TYR A 57 -6.00 3.79 2.56
N VAL A 58 -6.03 3.28 1.35
CA VAL A 58 -4.81 2.99 0.61
C VAL A 58 -4.78 3.74 -0.70
N THR A 59 -3.65 4.37 -0.98
CA THR A 59 -3.42 4.98 -2.27
C THR A 59 -2.22 4.28 -2.90
N LEU A 60 -2.42 3.76 -4.09
CA LEU A 60 -1.33 3.09 -4.79
C LEU A 60 -0.51 4.11 -5.56
N LEU A 61 0.79 4.09 -5.35
CA LEU A 61 1.70 4.94 -6.08
C LEU A 61 2.48 4.06 -7.04
N VAL A 62 2.21 4.24 -8.33
CA VAL A 62 2.88 3.43 -9.32
C VAL A 62 4.19 4.10 -9.69
N LEU A 63 5.28 3.38 -9.51
CA LEU A 63 6.59 3.91 -9.81
C LEU A 63 6.76 4.08 -11.31
N PRO A 64 7.54 5.08 -11.74
CA PRO A 64 7.70 5.34 -13.16
C PRO A 64 8.59 4.32 -13.86
N PHE A 65 9.12 3.38 -13.13
CA PHE A 65 9.99 2.37 -13.72
C PHE A 65 9.85 1.09 -12.95
N SER A 66 10.23 0.04 -13.64
CA SER A 66 10.22 -1.26 -13.02
C SER A 66 11.58 -1.47 -12.39
N ASN A 67 11.58 -2.03 -11.21
CA ASN A 67 12.83 -2.20 -10.50
C ASN A 67 13.30 -3.62 -10.51
N HIS A 68 13.33 -4.23 -11.67
CA HIS A 68 13.78 -5.58 -11.68
C HIS A 68 15.02 -5.71 -12.49
N GLY A 69 16.04 -6.09 -11.87
CA GLY A 69 17.19 -6.52 -12.57
C GLY A 69 17.94 -5.49 -13.36
N ASP A 70 17.64 -4.29 -13.19
CA ASP A 70 18.40 -3.39 -13.96
C ASP A 70 19.27 -2.62 -13.24
#